data_b12c3a83232640c5e844a0d2def9713e
#
_entry.id   b12c3a83232640c5e844a0d2def9713e
#
_cell.length_a   1.000
_cell.length_b   1.000
_cell.length_c   1.000
_cell.angle_alpha   90.00
_cell.angle_beta   90.00
_cell.angle_gamma   90.00
#
_symmetry.space_group_name_H-M   'P 1'
#
loop_
_entity.id
_entity.type
_entity.pdbx_description
1 polymer ?
#
loop_
_entity_poly.entity_id
_entity_poly.type
_entity_poly.pdbx_seq_one_letter_code
_entity_poly.pdbx_strand_id
1 'polypeptide(L)'
;MSSQKSELGQYLRELRKERQETLHQVSKGTDIDSPMLSKIERGERLATNEQLKRLAAFYKVSEASLKVKHTAEKILKEYGINETTYDAIQLVNEQIAPYITKSKGKKL
;
A
#
# COMPACT_ATOMS: atom_id res chain seq x y z
N MET A 1 -8.87 -9.30 17.53
CA MET A 1 -8.90 -9.09 16.93
C MET A 1 -8.44 -8.67 16.26
N SER A 2 -8.50 -8.59 15.92
CA SER A 2 -7.92 -8.44 15.21
C SER A 2 -7.43 -7.48 14.76
N SER A 3 -6.74 -7.43 14.49
CA SER A 3 -5.99 -6.42 14.01
C SER A 3 -6.50 -5.94 12.76
N GLN A 4 -6.16 -4.76 12.41
CA GLN A 4 -6.49 -4.18 11.18
C GLN A 4 -5.84 -4.95 10.08
N LYS A 5 -6.59 -5.24 9.07
CA LYS A 5 -6.03 -5.80 7.89
C LYS A 5 -5.39 -4.71 7.06
N SER A 6 -4.24 -5.00 6.50
CA SER A 6 -3.57 -4.09 5.59
C SER A 6 -4.18 -4.24 4.21
N GLU A 7 -4.73 -3.17 3.67
CA GLU A 7 -5.26 -3.24 2.31
C GLU A 7 -4.15 -3.51 1.32
N LEU A 8 -2.99 -2.89 1.52
CA LEU A 8 -1.83 -3.15 0.65
C LEU A 8 -1.40 -4.61 0.77
N GLY A 9 -1.26 -5.09 1.99
CA GLY A 9 -0.82 -6.47 2.20
C GLY A 9 -1.77 -7.48 1.59
N GLN A 10 -3.06 -7.24 1.78
CA GLN A 10 -4.06 -8.14 1.23
C GLN A 10 -4.05 -8.11 -0.29
N TYR A 11 -3.91 -6.94 -0.87
CA TYR A 11 -3.83 -6.79 -2.32
C TYR A 11 -2.63 -7.56 -2.88
N LEU A 12 -1.46 -7.42 -2.23
CA LEU A 12 -0.28 -8.13 -2.68
C LEU A 12 -0.45 -9.64 -2.55
N ARG A 13 -1.09 -10.08 -1.47
CA ARG A 13 -1.33 -11.50 -1.29
C ARG A 13 -2.25 -12.04 -2.38
N GLU A 14 -3.26 -11.28 -2.75
CA GLU A 14 -4.18 -11.69 -3.80
C GLU A 14 -3.47 -11.79 -5.15
N LEU A 15 -2.60 -10.82 -5.44
CA LEU A 15 -1.81 -10.88 -6.67
C LEU A 15 -0.95 -12.12 -6.71
N ARG A 16 -0.33 -12.44 -5.58
CA ARG A 16 0.53 -13.62 -5.49
C ARG A 16 -0.27 -14.89 -5.72
N LYS A 17 -1.43 -14.97 -5.09
CA LYS A 17 -2.26 -16.17 -5.18
C LYS A 17 -2.86 -16.34 -6.58
N GLU A 18 -3.23 -15.26 -7.21
CA GLU A 18 -3.73 -15.33 -8.57
C GLU A 18 -2.69 -15.90 -9.53
N ARG A 19 -1.43 -15.60 -9.25
CA ARG A 19 -0.32 -16.11 -10.07
C ARG A 19 0.16 -17.46 -9.58
N GLN A 20 -0.46 -17.99 -8.53
CA GLN A 20 -0.12 -19.30 -7.97
C GLN A 20 1.36 -19.37 -7.58
N GLU A 21 1.85 -18.29 -6.98
CA GLU A 21 3.25 -18.20 -6.57
C GLU A 21 3.39 -18.34 -5.07
N THR A 22 4.52 -18.92 -4.65
CA THR A 22 4.86 -19.00 -3.24
C THR A 22 5.61 -17.73 -2.85
N LEU A 23 5.70 -17.50 -1.54
CA LEU A 23 6.50 -16.39 -1.04
C LEU A 23 7.95 -16.51 -1.51
N HIS A 24 8.46 -17.74 -1.58
CA HIS A 24 9.83 -17.96 -2.03
C HIS A 24 10.02 -17.50 -3.47
N GLN A 25 9.06 -17.80 -4.33
CA GLN A 25 9.14 -17.39 -5.72
C GLN A 25 9.11 -15.88 -5.86
N VAL A 26 8.25 -15.21 -5.09
CA VAL A 26 8.21 -13.74 -5.11
C VAL A 26 9.49 -13.17 -4.55
N SER A 27 10.03 -13.81 -3.51
CA SER A 27 11.29 -13.37 -2.93
C SER A 27 12.41 -13.38 -3.97
N LYS A 28 12.46 -14.43 -4.77
CA LYS A 28 13.49 -14.52 -5.80
C LYS A 28 13.32 -13.44 -6.86
N GLY A 29 12.08 -13.10 -7.19
CA GLY A 29 11.82 -12.11 -8.22
C GLY A 29 11.96 -10.67 -7.77
N THR A 30 11.87 -10.42 -6.46
CA THR A 30 11.89 -9.06 -5.92
C THR A 30 13.13 -8.76 -5.09
N ASP A 31 13.88 -9.80 -4.71
CA ASP A 31 15.01 -9.66 -3.80
C ASP A 31 14.57 -9.12 -2.44
N ILE A 32 13.35 -9.48 -2.05
CA ILE A 32 12.83 -9.20 -0.70
C ILE A 32 12.67 -10.57 -0.04
N ASP A 33 13.25 -10.77 1.14
CA ASP A 33 13.20 -12.10 1.73
C ASP A 33 11.79 -12.51 2.11
N SER A 34 11.56 -13.82 2.16
CA SER A 34 10.24 -14.38 2.42
C SER A 34 9.63 -13.94 3.74
N PRO A 35 10.40 -13.90 4.84
CA PRO A 35 9.83 -13.42 6.10
C PRO A 35 9.33 -11.98 6.00
N MET A 36 10.07 -11.11 5.31
CA MET A 36 9.64 -9.74 5.12
C MET A 36 8.39 -9.67 4.28
N LEU A 37 8.34 -10.41 3.18
CA LEU A 37 7.15 -10.46 2.33
C LEU A 37 5.93 -10.92 3.13
N SER A 38 6.11 -11.94 3.95
CA SER A 38 5.03 -12.45 4.77
C SER A 38 4.51 -11.36 5.73
N LYS A 39 5.43 -10.62 6.34
CA LYS A 39 5.02 -9.54 7.25
C LYS A 39 4.32 -8.41 6.53
N ILE A 40 4.77 -8.08 5.34
CA ILE A 40 4.12 -7.05 4.55
C ILE A 40 2.70 -7.48 4.18
N GLU A 41 2.53 -8.74 3.76
CA GLU A 41 1.21 -9.24 3.40
C GLU A 41 0.25 -9.26 4.57
N ARG A 42 0.77 -9.50 5.79
CA ARG A 42 -0.06 -9.52 6.98
C ARG A 42 -0.25 -8.14 7.60
N GLY A 43 0.37 -7.12 7.02
CA GLY A 43 0.26 -5.77 7.55
C GLY A 43 1.08 -5.55 8.81
N GLU A 44 2.01 -6.43 9.12
CA GLU A 44 2.85 -6.29 10.30
C GLU A 44 4.07 -5.41 10.07
N ARG A 45 4.42 -5.17 8.82
CA ARG A 45 5.54 -4.35 8.48
C ARG A 45 5.21 -3.51 7.26
N LEU A 46 5.56 -2.24 7.31
CA LEU A 46 5.39 -1.38 6.14
C LEU A 46 6.52 -1.65 5.16
N ALA A 47 6.17 -1.68 3.87
CA ALA A 47 7.18 -1.82 2.84
C ALA A 47 7.95 -0.51 2.68
N THR A 48 9.22 -0.60 2.32
CA THR A 48 9.99 0.60 2.00
C THR A 48 9.64 1.05 0.58
N ASN A 49 10.03 2.28 0.24
CA ASN A 49 9.80 2.78 -1.11
C ASN A 49 10.46 1.89 -2.16
N GLU A 50 11.67 1.43 -1.87
CA GLU A 50 12.37 0.54 -2.80
C GLU A 50 11.64 -0.78 -2.95
N GLN A 51 11.10 -1.31 -1.85
CA GLN A 51 10.36 -2.56 -1.91
C GLN A 51 9.06 -2.39 -2.70
N LEU A 52 8.38 -1.26 -2.53
CA LEU A 52 7.17 -0.99 -3.32
C LEU A 52 7.48 -0.97 -4.80
N LYS A 53 8.60 -0.35 -5.16
CA LYS A 53 9.02 -0.27 -6.55
C LYS A 53 9.26 -1.66 -7.12
N ARG A 54 9.95 -2.51 -6.36
CA ARG A 54 10.25 -3.86 -6.81
C ARG A 54 8.99 -4.72 -6.93
N LEU A 55 8.08 -4.57 -5.98
CA LEU A 55 6.83 -5.31 -6.02
C LEU A 55 5.97 -4.87 -7.20
N ALA A 56 5.92 -3.56 -7.45
CA ALA A 56 5.16 -3.05 -8.59
C ALA A 56 5.70 -3.61 -9.90
N ALA A 57 7.02 -3.63 -10.03
CA ALA A 57 7.66 -4.15 -11.24
C ALA A 57 7.40 -5.65 -11.39
N PHE A 58 7.51 -6.39 -10.30
CA PHE A 58 7.33 -7.84 -10.33
C PHE A 58 5.90 -8.21 -10.73
N TYR A 59 4.92 -7.57 -10.10
CA TYR A 59 3.51 -7.87 -10.36
C TYR A 59 2.96 -7.11 -11.55
N LYS A 60 3.75 -6.19 -12.12
CA LYS A 60 3.33 -5.38 -13.27
C LYS A 60 2.09 -4.57 -12.96
N VAL A 61 2.11 -3.96 -11.80
CA VAL A 61 1.04 -3.05 -11.37
C VAL A 61 1.63 -1.67 -11.16
N SER A 62 0.75 -0.68 -11.03
CA SER A 62 1.17 0.71 -10.87
C SER A 62 1.89 0.92 -9.55
N GLU A 63 3.10 1.46 -9.60
CA GLU A 63 3.82 1.82 -8.38
C GLU A 63 3.06 2.90 -7.62
N ALA A 64 2.47 3.86 -8.34
CA ALA A 64 1.69 4.91 -7.71
C ALA A 64 0.51 4.35 -6.93
N SER A 65 -0.14 3.32 -7.49
CA SER A 65 -1.25 2.67 -6.80
C SER A 65 -0.80 2.03 -5.49
N LEU A 66 0.37 1.36 -5.52
CA LEU A 66 0.90 0.77 -4.29
C LEU A 66 1.25 1.83 -3.28
N LYS A 67 1.77 2.97 -3.73
CA LYS A 67 2.12 4.06 -2.82
C LYS A 67 0.91 4.67 -2.14
N VAL A 68 -0.20 4.77 -2.87
CA VAL A 68 -1.43 5.26 -2.25
C VAL A 68 -1.87 4.34 -1.13
N LYS A 69 -1.87 3.03 -1.39
CA LYS A 69 -2.25 2.06 -0.36
C LYS A 69 -1.27 2.07 0.81
N HIS A 70 0.01 2.22 0.50
CA HIS A 70 1.05 2.29 1.52
C HIS A 70 0.85 3.51 2.42
N THR A 71 0.60 4.66 1.82
CA THR A 71 0.44 5.90 2.57
C THR A 71 -0.79 5.82 3.46
N ALA A 72 -1.89 5.28 2.94
CA ALA A 72 -3.09 5.11 3.74
C ALA A 72 -2.83 4.21 4.95
N GLU A 73 -2.11 3.10 4.73
CA GLU A 73 -1.77 2.21 5.82
C GLU A 73 -0.91 2.91 6.87
N LYS A 74 0.04 3.71 6.40
CA LYS A 74 0.93 4.43 7.30
C LYS A 74 0.15 5.39 8.19
N ILE A 75 -0.81 6.10 7.58
CA ILE A 75 -1.65 7.03 8.34
C ILE A 75 -2.43 6.27 9.42
N LEU A 76 -3.03 5.14 9.05
CA LEU A 76 -3.83 4.39 9.99
C LEU A 76 -3.00 3.77 11.10
N LYS A 77 -1.79 3.34 10.79
CA LYS A 77 -0.91 2.80 11.83
C LYS A 77 -0.44 3.90 12.78
N GLU A 78 -0.19 5.08 12.23
CA GLU A 78 0.32 6.18 13.04
C GLU A 78 -0.78 6.79 13.91
N TYR A 79 -1.95 7.00 13.34
CA TYR A 79 -3.01 7.78 14.01
C TYR A 79 -4.20 6.95 14.43
N GLY A 80 -4.33 5.73 13.92
CA GLY A 80 -5.39 4.84 14.33
C GLY A 80 -6.69 5.04 13.57
N ILE A 81 -7.59 4.08 13.75
CA ILE A 81 -8.92 4.13 13.15
C ILE A 81 -9.86 4.70 14.20
N ASN A 82 -10.15 5.97 14.08
CA ASN A 82 -11.01 6.65 15.05
C ASN A 82 -11.58 7.90 14.40
N GLU A 83 -12.49 8.54 15.14
CA GLU A 83 -13.22 9.69 14.63
C GLU A 83 -12.31 10.86 14.31
N THR A 84 -11.31 11.09 15.17
CA THR A 84 -10.37 12.19 14.94
C THR A 84 -9.61 12.00 13.62
N THR A 85 -9.14 10.78 13.39
CA THR A 85 -8.43 10.48 12.15
C THR A 85 -9.34 10.66 10.95
N TYR A 86 -10.58 10.19 11.07
CA TYR A 86 -11.55 10.33 9.98
C TYR A 86 -11.77 11.81 9.64
N ASP A 87 -12.02 12.62 10.67
CA ASP A 87 -12.27 14.04 10.45
C ASP A 87 -11.04 14.76 9.92
N ALA A 88 -9.86 14.39 10.43
CA ALA A 88 -8.62 15.00 9.98
C ALA A 88 -8.37 14.70 8.50
N ILE A 89 -8.66 13.48 8.07
CA ILE A 89 -8.47 13.11 6.67
C ILE A 89 -9.40 13.90 5.77
N GLN A 90 -10.64 14.13 6.21
CA GLN A 90 -11.56 14.97 5.45
C GLN A 90 -11.01 16.38 5.30
N LEU A 91 -10.48 16.93 6.38
CA LEU A 91 -9.90 18.26 6.34
C LEU A 91 -8.70 18.32 5.42
N VAL A 92 -7.82 17.31 5.49
CA VAL A 92 -6.67 17.23 4.61
C VAL A 92 -7.12 17.16 3.15
N ASN A 93 -8.16 16.37 2.89
CA ASN A 93 -8.68 16.25 1.54
C ASN A 93 -9.14 17.61 1.00
N GLU A 94 -9.84 18.36 1.85
CA GLU A 94 -10.30 19.71 1.44
C GLU A 94 -9.13 20.63 1.12
N GLN A 95 -8.06 20.50 1.89
CA GLN A 95 -6.90 21.38 1.70
C GLN A 95 -6.07 20.99 0.50
N ILE A 96 -6.03 19.73 0.16
CA ILE A 96 -5.23 19.24 -0.96
C ILE A 96 -6.00 19.30 -2.28
N ALA A 97 -7.29 19.04 -2.23
CA ALA A 97 -8.09 18.88 -3.44
C ALA A 97 -7.94 20.00 -4.45
N PRO A 98 -7.93 21.28 -4.04
CA PRO A 98 -7.81 22.37 -5.03
C PRO A 98 -6.54 22.26 -5.87
N TYR A 99 -5.45 21.80 -5.25
CA TYR A 99 -4.17 21.70 -5.96
C TYR A 99 -4.16 20.49 -6.89
N ILE A 100 -4.66 19.38 -6.42
CA ILE A 100 -4.62 18.13 -7.18
C ILE A 100 -5.64 18.11 -8.31
N THR A 101 -6.87 18.52 -8.00
CA THR A 101 -7.94 18.52 -9.00
C THR A 101 -7.60 19.46 -10.14
N LYS A 102 -7.05 20.62 -9.80
CA LYS A 102 -6.67 21.58 -10.82
C LYS A 102 -5.62 20.99 -11.73
N SER A 103 -4.64 20.30 -11.15
CA SER A 103 -3.58 19.66 -11.92
C SER A 103 -4.14 18.54 -12.80
N LYS A 104 -5.03 17.73 -12.24
CA LYS A 104 -5.61 16.64 -12.99
C LYS A 104 -6.57 17.13 -14.07
N GLY A 105 -7.25 18.23 -13.79
CA GLY A 105 -8.18 18.79 -14.76
C GLY A 105 -7.52 19.20 -16.05
N LYS A 106 -6.25 19.58 -15.98
CA LYS A 106 -5.53 19.99 -17.17
C LYS A 106 -5.28 18.84 -18.13
N LYS A 107 -5.37 17.64 -17.65
CA LYS A 107 -5.15 16.47 -18.49
C LYS A 107 -6.36 16.12 -19.33
N LEU A 108 -7.47 16.66 -18.96
CA LEU A 108 -8.69 16.41 -19.71
C LEU A 108 -8.76 17.29 -20.93
#